data_a6fe2351a1d96612608084d15dfa33ea
#
_entry.id   a6fe2351a1d96612608084d15dfa33ea
#
_cell.length_a   1.000
_cell.length_b   1.000
_cell.length_c   1.000
_cell.angle_alpha   90.00
_cell.angle_beta   90.00
_cell.angle_gamma   90.00
#
_symmetry.space_group_name_H-M   'P 1'
#
loop_
_entity.id
_entity.type
_entity.pdbx_description
1 polymer ?
#
loop_
_entity_poly.entity_id
_entity_poly.type
_entity_poly.pdbx_seq_one_letter_code
_entity_poly.pdbx_strand_id
1 'polypeptide(L)'
;MHRSLITVRYAKALLLKGKEDNQLNEIQGDIHIVENTFSENENLYDVIQQPTILPSKKLSIIHNIFDNRLQTTTVLEFISLVIKNKREYYLKDMFRNFIDLYNIDQGIKAASITTAVTLESEEEAVVKNFIKKNFNAREINLSVCVDRNIIGGFIIQVNDQLLDASVRRQLELIRKKFLQKEWI
;
A
#
# COMPACT_ATOMS: atom_id res chain seq x y z
N MET A 1 5.86 -3.62 -13.84
CA MET A 1 4.45 -3.83 -13.47
C MET A 1 3.60 -2.96 -14.37
N HIS A 2 2.87 -3.53 -15.33
CA HIS A 2 2.00 -2.74 -16.23
C HIS A 2 0.77 -2.29 -15.44
N ARG A 3 0.77 -1.05 -14.97
CA ARG A 3 -0.46 -0.43 -14.45
C ARG A 3 -1.43 -0.32 -15.63
N SER A 4 -2.52 -1.09 -15.60
CA SER A 4 -3.55 -0.96 -16.61
C SER A 4 -4.09 0.48 -16.58
N LEU A 5 -4.12 1.16 -17.71
CA LEU A 5 -4.66 2.53 -17.82
C LEU A 5 -6.10 2.64 -17.28
N ILE A 6 -6.82 1.51 -17.36
CA ILE A 6 -8.20 1.41 -16.85
C ILE A 6 -8.21 1.54 -15.32
N THR A 7 -7.37 0.77 -14.61
CA THR A 7 -7.36 0.76 -13.14
C THR A 7 -6.98 2.12 -12.56
N VAL A 8 -5.98 2.78 -13.16
CA VAL A 8 -5.56 4.13 -12.76
C VAL A 8 -6.66 5.17 -13.00
N ARG A 9 -7.39 5.08 -14.13
CA ARG A 9 -8.50 6.00 -14.43
C ARG A 9 -9.63 5.88 -13.41
N TYR A 10 -10.02 4.65 -13.04
CA TYR A 10 -11.06 4.42 -12.04
C TYR A 10 -10.63 4.88 -10.66
N ALA A 11 -9.41 4.57 -10.25
CA ALA A 11 -8.85 5.03 -8.99
C ALA A 11 -8.80 6.57 -8.91
N LYS A 12 -8.39 7.24 -9.98
CA LYS A 12 -8.37 8.71 -10.04
C LYS A 12 -9.78 9.32 -9.98
N ALA A 13 -10.76 8.69 -10.64
CA ALA A 13 -12.15 9.15 -10.57
C ALA A 13 -12.71 9.04 -9.15
N LEU A 14 -12.43 7.92 -8.45
CA LEU A 14 -12.82 7.72 -7.05
C LEU A 14 -12.15 8.75 -6.12
N LEU A 15 -10.86 9.04 -6.34
CA LEU A 15 -10.15 10.07 -5.57
C LEU A 15 -10.77 11.46 -5.77
N LEU A 16 -11.07 11.84 -7.01
CA LEU A 16 -11.68 13.13 -7.31
C LEU A 16 -13.07 13.24 -6.68
N LYS A 17 -13.87 12.19 -6.78
CA LYS A 17 -15.20 12.14 -6.14
C LYS A 17 -15.10 12.30 -4.61
N GLY A 18 -14.17 11.57 -3.98
CA GLY A 18 -13.93 11.70 -2.55
C GLY A 18 -13.46 13.09 -2.11
N LYS A 19 -12.73 13.81 -2.98
CA LYS A 19 -12.35 15.21 -2.74
C LYS A 19 -13.53 16.16 -2.84
N GLU A 20 -14.37 16.00 -3.85
CA GLU A 20 -15.59 16.80 -4.03
C GLU A 20 -16.54 16.67 -2.84
N ASP A 21 -16.69 15.45 -2.34
CA ASP A 21 -17.58 15.14 -1.21
C ASP A 21 -16.92 15.39 0.17
N ASN A 22 -15.61 15.70 0.23
CA ASN A 22 -14.81 15.82 1.45
C ASN A 22 -14.82 14.55 2.32
N GLN A 23 -14.87 13.37 1.70
CA GLN A 23 -15.00 12.06 2.36
C GLN A 23 -13.80 11.13 2.05
N LEU A 24 -12.63 11.69 1.75
CA LEU A 24 -11.47 10.89 1.35
C LEU A 24 -11.00 9.89 2.42
N ASN A 25 -11.02 10.30 3.68
CA ASN A 25 -10.56 9.45 4.79
C ASN A 25 -11.54 8.31 5.04
N GLU A 26 -12.83 8.59 4.97
CA GLU A 26 -13.91 7.60 5.11
C GLU A 26 -13.84 6.58 3.97
N ILE A 27 -13.68 7.05 2.73
CA ILE A 27 -13.52 6.17 1.55
C ILE A 27 -12.28 5.29 1.68
N GLN A 28 -11.17 5.82 2.17
CA GLN A 28 -9.94 5.06 2.41
C GLN A 28 -10.18 3.97 3.48
N GLY A 29 -10.86 4.30 4.58
CA GLY A 29 -11.26 3.33 5.60
C GLY A 29 -12.18 2.24 5.05
N ASP A 30 -13.19 2.62 4.28
CA ASP A 30 -14.12 1.70 3.64
C ASP A 30 -13.43 0.74 2.67
N ILE A 31 -12.48 1.23 1.87
CA ILE A 31 -11.67 0.38 0.98
C ILE A 31 -10.88 -0.66 1.77
N HIS A 32 -10.28 -0.29 2.90
CA HIS A 32 -9.58 -1.25 3.75
C HIS A 32 -10.52 -2.32 4.31
N ILE A 33 -11.74 -1.96 4.70
CA ILE A 33 -12.76 -2.93 5.15
C ILE A 33 -13.08 -3.91 4.03
N VAL A 34 -13.26 -3.42 2.80
CA VAL A 34 -13.56 -4.26 1.64
C VAL A 34 -12.38 -5.18 1.29
N GLU A 35 -11.14 -4.65 1.27
CA GLU A 35 -9.94 -5.44 1.00
C GLU A 35 -9.72 -6.53 2.04
N ASN A 36 -9.87 -6.23 3.32
CA ASN A 36 -9.77 -7.21 4.40
C ASN A 36 -10.83 -8.31 4.26
N THR A 37 -12.09 -7.93 3.98
CA THR A 37 -13.17 -8.90 3.78
C THR A 37 -12.90 -9.83 2.60
N PHE A 38 -12.34 -9.31 1.50
CA PHE A 38 -11.94 -10.13 0.35
C PHE A 38 -10.71 -11.00 0.62
N SER A 39 -9.80 -10.55 1.50
CA SER A 39 -8.62 -11.33 1.88
C SER A 39 -8.96 -12.47 2.85
N GLU A 40 -9.91 -12.24 3.76
CA GLU A 40 -10.41 -13.26 4.69
C GLU A 40 -11.29 -14.29 3.99
N ASN A 41 -11.93 -13.93 2.87
CA ASN A 41 -12.88 -14.75 2.14
C ASN A 41 -12.53 -14.81 0.65
N GLU A 42 -11.50 -15.58 0.29
CA GLU A 42 -11.07 -15.74 -1.12
C GLU A 42 -12.20 -16.22 -2.02
N ASN A 43 -13.05 -17.13 -1.53
CA ASN A 43 -14.22 -17.62 -2.25
C ASN A 43 -15.20 -16.50 -2.64
N LEU A 44 -15.34 -15.46 -1.81
CA LEU A 44 -16.19 -14.32 -2.12
C LEU A 44 -15.65 -13.55 -3.33
N TYR A 45 -14.35 -13.31 -3.36
CA TYR A 45 -13.72 -12.60 -4.47
C TYR A 45 -13.82 -13.39 -5.77
N ASP A 46 -13.63 -14.72 -5.71
CA ASP A 46 -13.78 -15.61 -6.86
C ASP A 46 -15.19 -15.58 -7.43
N VAL A 47 -16.22 -15.60 -6.55
CA VAL A 47 -17.62 -15.47 -6.97
C VAL A 47 -17.88 -14.14 -7.69
N ILE A 48 -17.32 -13.04 -7.19
CA ILE A 48 -17.47 -11.72 -7.84
C ILE A 48 -16.79 -11.70 -9.21
N GLN A 49 -15.65 -12.37 -9.37
CA GLN A 49 -14.93 -12.42 -10.64
C GLN A 49 -15.58 -13.35 -11.68
N GLN A 50 -16.39 -14.32 -11.28
CA GLN A 50 -16.97 -15.28 -12.21
C GLN A 50 -17.87 -14.61 -13.26
N PRO A 51 -17.56 -14.76 -14.57
CA PRO A 51 -18.35 -14.13 -15.63
C PRO A 51 -19.72 -14.76 -15.84
N THR A 52 -19.92 -15.99 -15.34
CA THR A 52 -21.19 -16.74 -15.45
C THR A 52 -22.27 -16.21 -14.50
N ILE A 53 -21.88 -15.49 -13.43
CA ILE A 53 -22.82 -14.94 -12.46
C ILE A 53 -23.35 -13.60 -12.97
N LEU A 54 -24.67 -13.45 -12.97
CA LEU A 54 -25.36 -12.24 -13.40
C LEU A 54 -24.92 -11.03 -12.54
N PRO A 55 -24.71 -9.85 -13.15
CA PRO A 55 -24.34 -8.64 -12.40
C PRO A 55 -25.30 -8.33 -11.24
N SER A 56 -26.60 -8.54 -11.42
CA SER A 56 -27.61 -8.33 -10.39
C SER A 56 -27.38 -9.18 -9.14
N LYS A 57 -26.99 -10.46 -9.31
CA LYS A 57 -26.67 -11.35 -8.19
C LYS A 57 -25.40 -10.92 -7.47
N LYS A 58 -24.36 -10.51 -8.22
CA LYS A 58 -23.12 -9.98 -7.64
C LYS A 58 -23.39 -8.72 -6.81
N LEU A 59 -24.20 -7.80 -7.32
CA LEU A 59 -24.61 -6.60 -6.61
C LEU A 59 -25.38 -6.94 -5.32
N SER A 60 -26.34 -7.87 -5.37
CA SER A 60 -27.06 -8.30 -4.15
C SER A 60 -26.11 -8.85 -3.09
N ILE A 61 -25.10 -9.63 -3.49
CA ILE A 61 -24.11 -10.18 -2.55
C ILE A 61 -23.31 -9.03 -1.91
N ILE A 62 -22.82 -8.09 -2.71
CA ILE A 62 -22.04 -6.94 -2.22
C ILE A 62 -22.87 -6.08 -1.26
N HIS A 63 -24.10 -5.75 -1.63
CA HIS A 63 -25.01 -5.00 -0.76
C HIS A 63 -25.28 -5.73 0.56
N ASN A 64 -25.61 -7.00 0.53
CA ASN A 64 -25.89 -7.78 1.75
C ASN A 64 -24.69 -7.84 2.72
N ILE A 65 -23.46 -7.78 2.20
CA ILE A 65 -22.24 -7.85 3.03
C ILE A 65 -21.85 -6.47 3.57
N PHE A 66 -22.00 -5.42 2.77
CA PHE A 66 -21.36 -4.14 3.03
C PHE A 66 -22.31 -2.98 3.39
N ASP A 67 -23.63 -3.06 3.13
CA ASP A 67 -24.57 -1.95 3.37
C ASP A 67 -24.51 -1.35 4.78
N ASN A 68 -24.23 -2.17 5.81
CA ASN A 68 -24.15 -1.72 7.19
C ASN A 68 -22.72 -1.68 7.76
N ARG A 69 -21.71 -1.89 6.93
CA ARG A 69 -20.31 -1.96 7.36
C ARG A 69 -19.48 -0.77 6.89
N LEU A 70 -19.91 -0.13 5.82
CA LEU A 70 -19.21 1.03 5.24
C LEU A 70 -19.80 2.32 5.80
N GLN A 71 -18.92 3.32 5.93
CA GLN A 71 -19.30 4.66 6.38
C GLN A 71 -19.90 5.49 5.24
N THR A 72 -19.48 5.20 3.99
CA THR A 72 -19.92 5.93 2.80
C THR A 72 -20.62 5.03 1.80
N THR A 73 -21.58 5.58 1.06
CA THR A 73 -22.22 4.89 -0.07
C THR A 73 -21.33 4.92 -1.32
N THR A 74 -20.37 5.82 -1.38
CA THR A 74 -19.50 6.06 -2.55
C THR A 74 -18.72 4.82 -2.96
N VAL A 75 -18.21 4.04 -2.01
CA VAL A 75 -17.48 2.80 -2.30
C VAL A 75 -18.39 1.72 -2.87
N LEU A 76 -19.63 1.60 -2.36
CA LEU A 76 -20.63 0.67 -2.91
C LEU A 76 -21.07 1.05 -4.32
N GLU A 77 -21.29 2.34 -4.56
CA GLU A 77 -21.61 2.87 -5.89
C GLU A 77 -20.45 2.61 -6.88
N PHE A 78 -19.21 2.80 -6.42
CA PHE A 78 -18.03 2.51 -7.22
C PHE A 78 -17.93 1.03 -7.59
N ILE A 79 -18.09 0.12 -6.62
CA ILE A 79 -18.08 -1.34 -6.86
C ILE A 79 -19.22 -1.69 -7.83
N SER A 80 -20.40 -1.11 -7.63
CA SER A 80 -21.56 -1.31 -8.49
C SER A 80 -21.30 -0.88 -9.93
N LEU A 81 -20.64 0.25 -10.12
CA LEU A 81 -20.22 0.76 -11.43
C LEU A 81 -19.22 -0.19 -12.10
N VAL A 82 -18.26 -0.70 -11.35
CA VAL A 82 -17.23 -1.64 -11.86
C VAL A 82 -17.89 -2.94 -12.31
N ILE A 83 -18.82 -3.51 -11.53
CA ILE A 83 -19.55 -4.74 -11.87
C ILE A 83 -20.45 -4.52 -13.10
N LYS A 84 -21.20 -3.40 -13.18
CA LYS A 84 -22.02 -3.05 -14.34
C LYS A 84 -21.20 -2.98 -15.63
N ASN A 85 -19.97 -2.51 -15.52
CA ASN A 85 -19.04 -2.41 -16.65
C ASN A 85 -18.26 -3.71 -16.94
N LYS A 86 -18.53 -4.79 -16.21
CA LYS A 86 -17.86 -6.11 -16.36
C LYS A 86 -16.34 -6.00 -16.16
N ARG A 87 -15.90 -5.20 -15.15
CA ARG A 87 -14.49 -4.93 -14.87
C ARG A 87 -14.08 -5.35 -13.45
N GLU A 88 -14.87 -6.21 -12.84
CA GLU A 88 -14.65 -6.72 -11.47
C GLU A 88 -13.30 -7.41 -11.28
N TYR A 89 -12.74 -8.00 -12.34
CA TYR A 89 -11.40 -8.59 -12.33
C TYR A 89 -10.31 -7.61 -11.90
N TYR A 90 -10.49 -6.33 -12.20
CA TYR A 90 -9.52 -5.27 -11.90
C TYR A 90 -9.79 -4.56 -10.58
N LEU A 91 -10.76 -5.00 -9.78
CA LEU A 91 -11.20 -4.28 -8.59
C LEU A 91 -10.09 -4.12 -7.55
N LYS A 92 -9.34 -5.19 -7.25
CA LYS A 92 -8.17 -5.14 -6.34
C LYS A 92 -7.11 -4.14 -6.81
N ASP A 93 -6.80 -4.13 -8.10
CA ASP A 93 -5.83 -3.18 -8.66
C ASP A 93 -6.35 -1.74 -8.64
N MET A 94 -7.66 -1.52 -8.79
CA MET A 94 -8.28 -0.20 -8.67
C MET A 94 -8.16 0.33 -7.24
N PHE A 95 -8.44 -0.47 -6.23
CA PHE A 95 -8.28 -0.09 -4.82
C PHE A 95 -6.84 0.19 -4.46
N ARG A 96 -5.92 -0.68 -4.85
CA ARG A 96 -4.48 -0.46 -4.67
C ARG A 96 -4.00 0.86 -5.29
N ASN A 97 -4.40 1.14 -6.54
CA ASN A 97 -4.07 2.41 -7.18
C ASN A 97 -4.71 3.61 -6.47
N PHE A 98 -5.93 3.46 -5.93
CA PHE A 98 -6.55 4.51 -5.13
C PHE A 98 -5.74 4.81 -3.87
N ILE A 99 -5.32 3.79 -3.12
CA ILE A 99 -4.49 3.95 -1.92
C ILE A 99 -3.15 4.62 -2.27
N ASP A 100 -2.51 4.22 -3.38
CA ASP A 100 -1.29 4.87 -3.87
C ASP A 100 -1.51 6.37 -4.14
N LEU A 101 -2.61 6.72 -4.84
CA LEU A 101 -2.96 8.10 -5.16
C LEU A 101 -3.35 8.90 -3.91
N TYR A 102 -4.10 8.30 -2.98
CA TYR A 102 -4.45 8.88 -1.70
C TYR A 102 -3.20 9.22 -0.88
N ASN A 103 -2.27 8.28 -0.77
CA ASN A 103 -1.02 8.48 -0.05
C ASN A 103 -0.20 9.64 -0.64
N ILE A 104 -0.11 9.72 -1.97
CA ILE A 104 0.56 10.83 -2.65
C ILE A 104 -0.12 12.16 -2.33
N ASP A 105 -1.45 12.20 -2.38
CA ASP A 105 -2.26 13.39 -2.13
C ASP A 105 -2.14 13.89 -0.68
N GLN A 106 -2.15 12.97 0.27
CA GLN A 106 -2.02 13.29 1.70
C GLN A 106 -0.57 13.53 2.14
N GLY A 107 0.41 13.32 1.24
CA GLY A 107 1.84 13.42 1.55
C GLY A 107 2.32 12.31 2.48
N ILE A 108 1.63 11.17 2.47
CA ILE A 108 2.01 9.96 3.19
C ILE A 108 3.05 9.21 2.36
N LYS A 109 4.20 8.88 2.95
CA LYS A 109 5.24 8.09 2.29
C LYS A 109 5.31 6.71 2.89
N ALA A 110 5.32 5.69 2.03
CA ALA A 110 5.63 4.34 2.45
C ALA A 110 7.14 4.22 2.65
N ALA A 111 7.53 3.70 3.81
CA ALA A 111 8.91 3.43 4.15
C ALA A 111 9.04 2.03 4.73
N SER A 112 10.14 1.35 4.43
CA SER A 112 10.53 0.13 5.12
C SER A 112 11.86 0.34 5.81
N ILE A 113 11.97 -0.22 7.02
CA ILE A 113 13.24 -0.33 7.71
C ILE A 113 13.56 -1.80 7.94
N THR A 114 14.81 -2.20 7.58
CA THR A 114 15.34 -3.52 7.89
C THR A 114 16.40 -3.38 8.97
N THR A 115 16.27 -4.15 10.04
CA THR A 115 17.17 -4.15 11.19
C THR A 115 17.62 -5.57 11.52
N ALA A 116 18.74 -5.74 12.24
CA ALA A 116 19.22 -7.05 12.67
C ALA A 116 18.42 -7.63 13.85
N VAL A 117 17.75 -6.77 14.63
CA VAL A 117 16.94 -7.10 15.80
C VAL A 117 15.60 -6.38 15.72
N THR A 118 14.61 -6.85 16.48
CA THR A 118 13.29 -6.21 16.58
C THR A 118 13.46 -4.83 17.18
N LEU A 119 12.77 -3.83 16.60
CA LEU A 119 12.71 -2.47 17.13
C LEU A 119 11.64 -2.38 18.22
N GLU A 120 11.94 -1.59 19.26
CA GLU A 120 10.95 -1.19 20.25
C GLU A 120 10.11 -0.02 19.73
N SER A 121 8.92 0.20 20.31
CA SER A 121 8.00 1.26 19.87
C SER A 121 8.62 2.66 19.91
N GLU A 122 9.50 2.92 20.87
CA GLU A 122 10.23 4.19 20.99
C GLU A 122 11.22 4.38 19.83
N GLU A 123 11.94 3.33 19.44
CA GLU A 123 12.89 3.33 18.33
C GLU A 123 12.17 3.53 16.99
N GLU A 124 11.01 2.89 16.80
CA GLU A 124 10.18 3.13 15.61
C GLU A 124 9.75 4.60 15.51
N ALA A 125 9.39 5.24 16.62
CA ALA A 125 9.01 6.65 16.62
C ALA A 125 10.19 7.55 16.22
N VAL A 126 11.40 7.24 16.68
CA VAL A 126 12.63 7.97 16.30
C VAL A 126 12.88 7.82 14.79
N VAL A 127 12.76 6.60 14.26
CA VAL A 127 12.93 6.31 12.83
C VAL A 127 11.90 7.05 11.98
N LYS A 128 10.62 7.02 12.37
CA LYS A 128 9.55 7.77 11.69
C LYS A 128 9.86 9.27 11.64
N ASN A 129 10.30 9.84 12.75
CA ASN A 129 10.67 11.26 12.83
C ASN A 129 11.88 11.59 11.95
N PHE A 130 12.89 10.71 11.93
CA PHE A 130 14.05 10.86 11.05
C PHE A 130 13.64 10.87 9.58
N ILE A 131 12.80 9.93 9.17
CA ILE A 131 12.32 9.83 7.80
C ILE A 131 11.45 11.04 7.44
N LYS A 132 10.51 11.46 8.31
CA LYS A 132 9.69 12.67 8.10
C LYS A 132 10.53 13.89 7.78
N LYS A 133 11.57 14.12 8.60
CA LYS A 133 12.43 15.30 8.48
C LYS A 133 13.29 15.29 7.21
N ASN A 134 13.86 14.13 6.85
CA ASN A 134 14.79 14.04 5.72
C ASN A 134 14.08 13.90 4.36
N PHE A 135 12.87 13.33 4.34
CA PHE A 135 12.12 13.06 3.11
C PHE A 135 10.92 13.98 2.91
N ASN A 136 10.76 15.02 3.74
CA ASN A 136 9.66 15.99 3.66
C ASN A 136 8.28 15.31 3.53
N ALA A 137 7.98 14.37 4.41
CA ALA A 137 6.73 13.64 4.45
C ALA A 137 5.85 14.14 5.60
N ARG A 138 4.54 14.28 5.35
CA ARG A 138 3.58 14.60 6.43
C ARG A 138 3.41 13.43 7.37
N GLU A 139 3.31 12.24 6.80
CA GLU A 139 3.14 11.00 7.54
C GLU A 139 3.95 9.86 6.91
N ILE A 140 4.33 8.88 7.73
CA ILE A 140 5.11 7.72 7.30
C ILE A 140 4.35 6.44 7.66
N ASN A 141 4.05 5.67 6.64
CA ASN A 141 3.64 4.28 6.82
C ASN A 141 4.90 3.43 6.85
N LEU A 142 5.36 3.08 8.07
CA LEU A 142 6.61 2.36 8.30
C LEU A 142 6.34 0.86 8.44
N SER A 143 6.95 0.05 7.59
CA SER A 143 7.03 -1.39 7.75
C SER A 143 8.40 -1.77 8.31
N VAL A 144 8.41 -2.59 9.36
CA VAL A 144 9.64 -3.08 10.01
C VAL A 144 9.89 -4.51 9.57
N CYS A 145 11.10 -4.78 9.09
CA CYS A 145 11.57 -6.12 8.71
C CYS A 145 12.81 -6.45 9.53
N VAL A 146 12.90 -7.68 10.03
CA VAL A 146 14.09 -8.15 10.75
C VAL A 146 14.87 -9.09 9.87
N ASP A 147 16.12 -8.72 9.55
CA ASP A 147 17.07 -9.56 8.79
C ASP A 147 18.42 -9.58 9.50
N ARG A 148 18.75 -10.72 10.11
CA ARG A 148 20.04 -10.93 10.81
C ARG A 148 21.26 -10.91 9.89
N ASN A 149 21.06 -11.10 8.58
CA ASN A 149 22.17 -11.10 7.62
C ASN A 149 22.83 -9.73 7.44
N ILE A 150 22.18 -8.65 7.84
CA ILE A 150 22.79 -7.31 7.82
C ILE A 150 23.84 -7.12 8.92
N ILE A 151 23.94 -8.08 9.89
CA ILE A 151 24.87 -8.15 11.03
C ILE A 151 24.54 -7.08 12.09
N GLY A 152 24.16 -5.87 11.69
CA GLY A 152 23.83 -4.73 12.54
C GLY A 152 23.58 -3.48 11.72
N GLY A 153 23.22 -2.38 12.39
CA GLY A 153 22.78 -1.16 11.73
C GLY A 153 21.39 -1.29 11.14
N PHE A 154 21.11 -0.55 10.09
CA PHE A 154 19.78 -0.52 9.45
C PHE A 154 19.86 -0.25 7.95
N ILE A 155 18.82 -0.67 7.24
CA ILE A 155 18.56 -0.29 5.84
C ILE A 155 17.19 0.37 5.80
N ILE A 156 17.12 1.61 5.31
CA ILE A 156 15.86 2.34 5.13
C ILE A 156 15.59 2.48 3.64
N GLN A 157 14.39 2.11 3.22
CA GLN A 157 13.90 2.38 1.87
C GLN A 157 12.66 3.26 1.97
N VAL A 158 12.68 4.39 1.26
CA VAL A 158 11.54 5.31 1.15
C VAL A 158 11.26 5.50 -0.34
N ASN A 159 10.13 4.99 -0.81
CA ASN A 159 9.83 4.89 -2.24
C ASN A 159 10.99 4.20 -3.00
N ASP A 160 11.62 4.94 -3.95
CA ASP A 160 12.73 4.46 -4.78
C ASP A 160 14.12 4.78 -4.19
N GLN A 161 14.19 5.43 -3.04
CA GLN A 161 15.45 5.80 -2.38
C GLN A 161 15.80 4.78 -1.31
N LEU A 162 17.03 4.28 -1.36
CA LEU A 162 17.59 3.32 -0.42
C LEU A 162 18.76 3.95 0.34
N LEU A 163 18.69 3.90 1.67
CA LEU A 163 19.78 4.24 2.58
C LEU A 163 20.25 2.97 3.28
N ASP A 164 21.41 2.46 2.91
CA ASP A 164 22.01 1.28 3.53
C ASP A 164 23.14 1.70 4.48
N ALA A 165 22.84 1.65 5.78
CA ALA A 165 23.78 1.88 6.89
C ALA A 165 24.09 0.59 7.65
N SER A 166 24.00 -0.57 6.99
CA SER A 166 24.29 -1.86 7.58
C SER A 166 25.78 -2.06 7.84
N VAL A 167 26.10 -2.81 8.90
CA VAL A 167 27.48 -3.22 9.21
C VAL A 167 28.03 -4.11 8.09
N ARG A 168 27.22 -4.96 7.51
CA ARG A 168 27.58 -5.77 6.33
C ARG A 168 28.13 -4.91 5.20
N ARG A 169 27.41 -3.83 4.85
CA ARG A 169 27.84 -2.89 3.79
C ARG A 169 29.17 -2.21 4.13
N GLN A 170 29.34 -1.81 5.38
CA GLN A 170 30.58 -1.17 5.85
C GLN A 170 31.78 -2.13 5.75
N LEU A 171 31.61 -3.39 6.17
CA LEU A 171 32.63 -4.42 6.04
C LEU A 171 33.00 -4.72 4.58
N GLU A 172 32.01 -4.79 3.69
CA GLU A 172 32.25 -4.95 2.25
C GLU A 172 33.07 -3.80 1.65
N LEU A 173 32.77 -2.57 2.06
CA LEU A 173 33.52 -1.39 1.61
C LEU A 173 34.96 -1.40 2.12
N ILE A 174 35.18 -1.78 3.37
CA ILE A 174 36.53 -1.93 3.96
C ILE A 174 37.30 -3.01 3.21
N ARG A 175 36.70 -4.18 3.01
CA ARG A 175 37.30 -5.28 2.26
C ARG A 175 37.72 -4.85 0.85
N LYS A 176 36.85 -4.14 0.13
CA LYS A 176 37.18 -3.64 -1.21
C LYS A 176 38.38 -2.68 -1.19
N LYS A 177 38.42 -1.77 -0.19
CA LYS A 177 39.55 -0.84 -0.04
C LYS A 177 40.88 -1.54 0.23
N PHE A 178 40.89 -2.62 1.02
CA PHE A 178 42.10 -3.41 1.25
C PHE A 178 42.56 -4.13 -0.01
N LEU A 179 41.63 -4.77 -0.73
CA LEU A 179 41.96 -5.49 -1.96
C LEU A 179 42.47 -4.57 -3.10
N GLN A 180 42.02 -3.29 -3.11
CA GLN A 180 42.50 -2.32 -4.09
C GLN A 180 43.92 -1.77 -3.76
N LYS A 181 44.38 -1.86 -2.51
CA LYS A 181 45.69 -1.39 -2.08
C LYS A 181 46.83 -2.41 -2.29
N GLU A 182 46.53 -3.66 -2.64
CA GLU A 182 47.57 -4.71 -2.87
C GLU A 182 48.19 -4.70 -4.28
N TRP A 183 47.84 -3.68 -5.13
CA TRP A 183 48.34 -3.57 -6.49
C TRP A 183 49.17 -2.27 -6.75
N ILE A 184 49.93 -1.78 -5.73
CA ILE A 184 50.93 -0.70 -5.94
C ILE A 184 52.26 -1.16 -5.35
#